data_b0e212d13120e8904f367d6b0bb5add5
#
_entry.id   b0e212d13120e8904f367d6b0bb5add5
#
_cell.length_a   1.000
_cell.length_b   1.000
_cell.length_c   1.000
_cell.angle_alpha   90.00
_cell.angle_beta   90.00
_cell.angle_gamma   90.00
#
_symmetry.space_group_name_H-M   'P 1'
#
loop_
_entity.id
_entity.type
_entity.pdbx_description
1 polymer ?
#
loop_
_entity_poly.entity_id
_entity_poly.type
_entity_poly.pdbx_seq_one_letter_code
_entity_poly.pdbx_strand_id
1 'polypeptide(L)'
;MKKFLKLLSLTILFMPLFNIITFADNLNTSEFSVMPLPYAYEALEPYIDKETMTIHHDKHYKTYVDNLNKTLSKYPEIQGETLEKLLLNIDLLPKDIQETVKNNGGGVYNHEFFWNIITPNSTRKPSKALAEAIDRDFGSFDNFKEEFKKASLARFGSGWCWLLSDENGKLTLQSTANQDTPLPLNLKPIIALDVWEHAYYLKYQNKRDEYIDNFWNVVNWNLAEDLYNK
;
A
#
# COMPACT_ATOMS: atom_id res chain seq x y z
N MET A 1 31.63 -3.48 -67.99
CA MET A 1 31.77 -3.68 -66.53
C MET A 1 30.84 -2.70 -65.82
N LYS A 2 29.62 -3.17 -65.40
CA LYS A 2 28.63 -2.34 -64.70
C LYS A 2 28.71 -2.69 -63.20
N LYS A 3 29.10 -1.71 -62.35
CA LYS A 3 29.11 -1.85 -60.89
C LYS A 3 27.68 -1.65 -60.36
N PHE A 4 27.13 -2.68 -59.73
CA PHE A 4 25.90 -2.59 -58.97
C PHE A 4 26.17 -2.01 -57.57
N LEU A 5 25.59 -0.86 -57.28
CA LEU A 5 25.60 -0.23 -55.98
C LEU A 5 24.42 -0.81 -55.18
N LYS A 6 24.68 -1.59 -54.13
CA LYS A 6 23.64 -2.06 -53.20
C LYS A 6 23.33 -0.94 -52.21
N LEU A 7 22.11 -0.41 -52.27
CA LEU A 7 21.56 0.52 -51.32
C LEU A 7 21.15 -0.27 -50.07
N LEU A 8 21.79 -0.02 -48.93
CA LEU A 8 21.44 -0.60 -47.63
C LEU A 8 20.36 0.29 -47.00
N SER A 9 19.13 -0.19 -46.96
CA SER A 9 18.02 0.48 -46.27
C SER A 9 18.15 0.25 -44.76
N LEU A 10 18.43 1.34 -44.02
CA LEU A 10 18.47 1.33 -42.57
C LEU A 10 17.06 1.60 -42.05
N THR A 11 16.37 0.54 -41.64
CA THR A 11 15.06 0.64 -40.96
C THR A 11 15.30 1.04 -39.49
N ILE A 12 15.01 2.30 -39.17
CA ILE A 12 15.01 2.79 -37.79
C ILE A 12 13.72 2.30 -37.15
N LEU A 13 13.87 1.36 -36.23
CA LEU A 13 12.77 0.85 -35.40
C LEU A 13 12.47 1.89 -34.30
N PHE A 14 11.34 2.59 -34.45
CA PHE A 14 10.85 3.53 -33.45
C PHE A 14 10.25 2.72 -32.29
N MET A 15 10.97 2.56 -31.19
CA MET A 15 10.40 2.06 -29.93
C MET A 15 9.65 3.21 -29.24
N PRO A 16 8.38 3.03 -28.88
CA PRO A 16 7.69 4.02 -28.07
C PRO A 16 8.34 4.08 -26.69
N LEU A 17 8.79 5.27 -26.29
CA LEU A 17 9.14 5.54 -24.90
C LEU A 17 7.85 5.44 -24.05
N PHE A 18 7.72 4.35 -23.33
CA PHE A 18 6.81 4.30 -22.19
C PHE A 18 7.36 5.24 -21.12
N ASN A 19 6.69 6.37 -20.90
CA ASN A 19 6.89 7.18 -19.71
C ASN A 19 6.37 6.37 -18.50
N ILE A 20 7.27 5.63 -17.88
CA ILE A 20 7.09 5.14 -16.52
C ILE A 20 7.13 6.40 -15.67
N ILE A 21 5.99 6.79 -15.08
CA ILE A 21 5.96 7.75 -13.99
C ILE A 21 6.62 7.01 -12.81
N THR A 22 7.93 7.15 -12.72
CA THR A 22 8.67 6.78 -11.53
C THR A 22 8.25 7.77 -10.44
N PHE A 23 7.67 7.26 -9.35
CA PHE A 23 7.72 7.96 -8.07
C PHE A 23 9.19 8.38 -7.89
N ALA A 24 9.40 9.67 -7.61
CA ALA A 24 10.70 10.32 -7.67
C ALA A 24 11.80 9.38 -7.18
N ASP A 25 12.70 9.02 -8.09
CA ASP A 25 14.00 8.48 -7.74
C ASP A 25 14.70 9.52 -6.84
N ASN A 26 14.57 9.35 -5.53
CA ASN A 26 15.50 9.94 -4.59
C ASN A 26 16.82 9.18 -4.73
N LEU A 27 17.52 9.52 -5.80
CA LEU A 27 18.90 9.10 -6.01
C LEU A 27 19.70 9.61 -4.81
N ASN A 28 20.17 8.68 -3.99
CA ASN A 28 21.21 8.87 -2.98
C ASN A 28 20.81 9.28 -1.54
N THR A 29 19.73 8.77 -0.98
CA THR A 29 19.67 8.67 0.47
C THR A 29 19.68 7.20 0.86
N SER A 30 20.67 6.78 1.60
CA SER A 30 20.79 5.44 2.19
C SER A 30 19.71 5.14 3.25
N GLU A 31 18.80 6.08 3.50
CA GLU A 31 17.82 6.03 4.57
C GLU A 31 16.40 6.30 4.05
N PHE A 32 15.43 5.54 4.57
CA PHE A 32 14.01 5.81 4.37
C PHE A 32 13.60 7.07 5.15
N SER A 33 12.77 7.90 4.55
CA SER A 33 12.25 9.11 5.20
C SER A 33 10.83 8.89 5.69
N VAL A 34 10.46 9.56 6.78
CA VAL A 34 9.06 9.61 7.22
C VAL A 34 8.26 10.37 6.18
N MET A 35 7.34 9.69 5.49
CA MET A 35 6.46 10.32 4.51
C MET A 35 5.50 11.29 5.20
N PRO A 36 5.42 12.56 4.79
CA PRO A 36 4.44 13.48 5.34
C PRO A 36 3.02 13.06 4.98
N LEU A 37 2.05 13.27 5.89
CA LEU A 37 0.64 13.06 5.55
C LEU A 37 0.22 14.03 4.44
N PRO A 38 -0.59 13.57 3.45
CA PRO A 38 -1.09 14.44 2.38
C PRO A 38 -2.25 15.35 2.83
N TYR A 39 -2.60 15.35 4.11
CA TYR A 39 -3.68 16.14 4.74
C TYR A 39 -3.33 16.43 6.21
N ALA A 40 -4.04 17.39 6.84
CA ALA A 40 -3.86 17.69 8.25
C ALA A 40 -4.36 16.55 9.16
N TYR A 41 -3.82 16.42 10.37
CA TYR A 41 -4.17 15.36 11.31
C TYR A 41 -5.67 15.30 11.63
N GLU A 42 -6.34 16.45 11.72
CA GLU A 42 -7.78 16.58 11.98
C GLU A 42 -8.67 16.40 10.73
N ALA A 43 -8.09 16.30 9.56
CA ALA A 43 -8.87 16.34 8.30
C ALA A 43 -9.79 15.13 8.09
N LEU A 44 -9.56 14.03 8.77
CA LEU A 44 -10.37 12.81 8.69
C LEU A 44 -11.49 12.76 9.74
N GLU A 45 -11.61 13.79 10.58
CA GLU A 45 -12.74 13.85 11.50
C GLU A 45 -14.07 14.03 10.76
N PRO A 46 -15.17 13.51 11.27
CA PRO A 46 -15.34 12.84 12.57
C PRO A 46 -15.02 11.32 12.54
N TYR A 47 -14.45 10.78 11.48
CA TYR A 47 -14.30 9.33 11.29
C TYR A 47 -13.02 8.78 11.93
N ILE A 48 -11.90 9.45 11.79
CA ILE A 48 -10.64 9.16 12.49
C ILE A 48 -10.23 10.45 13.19
N ASP A 49 -10.00 10.39 14.50
CA ASP A 49 -9.72 11.56 15.30
C ASP A 49 -8.26 12.03 15.17
N LYS A 50 -8.06 13.32 15.44
CA LYS A 50 -6.75 13.99 15.37
C LYS A 50 -5.69 13.32 16.24
N GLU A 51 -6.06 12.89 17.45
CA GLU A 51 -5.12 12.31 18.40
C GLU A 51 -4.62 10.96 17.88
N THR A 52 -5.55 10.10 17.39
CA THR A 52 -5.21 8.86 16.70
C THR A 52 -4.24 9.13 15.54
N MET A 53 -4.57 10.04 14.63
CA MET A 53 -3.72 10.33 13.47
C MET A 53 -2.32 10.84 13.87
N THR A 54 -2.24 11.70 14.89
CA THR A 54 -0.96 12.24 15.37
C THR A 54 -0.08 11.14 15.95
N ILE A 55 -0.63 10.28 16.83
CA ILE A 55 0.14 9.21 17.46
C ILE A 55 0.47 8.13 16.44
N HIS A 56 -0.47 7.78 15.58
CA HIS A 56 -0.31 6.75 14.57
C HIS A 56 0.82 7.09 13.59
N HIS A 57 0.86 8.34 13.11
CA HIS A 57 1.89 8.80 12.19
C HIS A 57 3.22 9.13 12.92
N ASP A 58 3.21 10.03 13.91
CA ASP A 58 4.44 10.57 14.49
C ASP A 58 5.12 9.64 15.49
N LYS A 59 4.43 8.59 15.95
CA LYS A 59 4.98 7.60 16.89
C LYS A 59 5.07 6.22 16.23
N HIS A 60 3.96 5.59 15.90
CA HIS A 60 3.98 4.21 15.38
C HIS A 60 4.70 4.11 14.03
N TYR A 61 4.22 4.81 13.00
CA TYR A 61 4.84 4.78 11.67
C TYR A 61 6.29 5.28 11.71
N LYS A 62 6.54 6.42 12.35
CA LYS A 62 7.91 6.93 12.49
C LYS A 62 8.85 5.92 13.16
N THR A 63 8.39 5.21 14.18
CA THR A 63 9.21 4.18 14.85
C THR A 63 9.59 3.05 13.91
N TYR A 64 8.69 2.63 13.00
CA TYR A 64 9.03 1.64 11.98
C TYR A 64 10.13 2.15 11.04
N VAL A 65 10.04 3.39 10.58
CA VAL A 65 11.07 4.02 9.73
C VAL A 65 12.41 4.09 10.46
N ASP A 66 12.42 4.58 11.70
CA ASP A 66 13.65 4.73 12.51
C ASP A 66 14.32 3.36 12.74
N ASN A 67 13.55 2.33 13.09
CA ASN A 67 14.06 0.98 13.35
C ASN A 67 14.59 0.31 12.08
N LEU A 68 13.91 0.48 10.94
CA LEU A 68 14.37 -0.01 9.65
C LEU A 68 15.72 0.61 9.30
N ASN A 69 15.83 1.92 9.33
CA ASN A 69 17.07 2.65 9.05
C ASN A 69 18.21 2.24 9.99
N LYS A 70 17.93 2.17 11.30
CA LYS A 70 18.91 1.69 12.30
C LYS A 70 19.41 0.29 12.02
N THR A 71 18.54 -0.56 11.46
CA THR A 71 18.93 -1.92 11.09
C THR A 71 19.80 -1.91 9.85
N LEU A 72 19.35 -1.25 8.78
CA LEU A 72 20.04 -1.21 7.49
C LEU A 72 21.37 -0.43 7.56
N SER A 73 21.54 0.51 8.48
CA SER A 73 22.81 1.24 8.64
C SER A 73 24.01 0.35 8.95
N LYS A 74 23.77 -0.86 9.42
CA LYS A 74 24.82 -1.86 9.72
C LYS A 74 25.19 -2.75 8.50
N TYR A 75 24.48 -2.59 7.39
CA TYR A 75 24.59 -3.44 6.19
C TYR A 75 24.72 -2.56 4.93
N PRO A 76 25.92 -1.97 4.71
CA PRO A 76 26.14 -1.06 3.57
C PRO A 76 25.81 -1.67 2.21
N GLU A 77 25.93 -3.01 2.09
CA GLU A 77 25.70 -3.75 0.84
C GLU A 77 24.23 -3.81 0.40
N ILE A 78 23.29 -3.51 1.30
CA ILE A 78 21.86 -3.46 0.99
C ILE A 78 21.25 -2.07 1.16
N GLN A 79 22.10 -1.08 1.51
CA GLN A 79 21.66 0.32 1.54
C GLN A 79 21.32 0.81 0.12
N GLY A 80 20.24 1.58 0.01
CA GLY A 80 19.76 2.09 -1.29
C GLY A 80 18.85 1.13 -2.06
N GLU A 81 18.58 -0.07 -1.52
CA GLU A 81 17.54 -0.94 -2.09
C GLU A 81 16.14 -0.35 -1.80
N THR A 82 15.20 -0.58 -2.72
CA THR A 82 13.80 -0.17 -2.50
C THR A 82 13.14 -1.02 -1.42
N LEU A 83 12.15 -0.46 -0.75
CA LEU A 83 11.41 -1.15 0.32
C LEU A 83 10.76 -2.44 -0.18
N GLU A 84 10.13 -2.38 -1.36
CA GLU A 84 9.50 -3.55 -1.99
C GLU A 84 10.53 -4.64 -2.27
N LYS A 85 11.73 -4.27 -2.77
CA LYS A 85 12.79 -5.24 -3.05
C LYS A 85 13.28 -5.92 -1.79
N LEU A 86 13.44 -5.18 -0.68
CA LEU A 86 13.79 -5.75 0.62
C LEU A 86 12.71 -6.72 1.12
N LEU A 87 11.43 -6.34 1.02
CA LEU A 87 10.30 -7.15 1.49
C LEU A 87 10.04 -8.39 0.64
N LEU A 88 10.26 -8.31 -0.68
CA LEU A 88 10.11 -9.46 -1.58
C LEU A 88 11.26 -10.46 -1.45
N ASN A 89 12.43 -10.03 -1.00
CA ASN A 89 13.63 -10.84 -0.93
C ASN A 89 14.14 -11.04 0.50
N ILE A 90 13.24 -11.07 1.48
CA ILE A 90 13.60 -11.22 2.90
C ILE A 90 14.52 -12.43 3.13
N ASP A 91 14.26 -13.55 2.48
CA ASP A 91 15.03 -14.79 2.63
C ASP A 91 16.48 -14.65 2.11
N LEU A 92 16.77 -13.65 1.27
CA LEU A 92 18.12 -13.36 0.76
C LEU A 92 18.90 -12.41 1.68
N LEU A 93 18.24 -11.76 2.64
CA LEU A 93 18.88 -10.89 3.60
C LEU A 93 19.66 -11.69 4.67
N PRO A 94 20.65 -11.08 5.34
CA PRO A 94 21.28 -11.67 6.50
C PRO A 94 20.24 -12.12 7.54
N LYS A 95 20.38 -13.34 8.06
CA LYS A 95 19.35 -13.97 8.92
C LYS A 95 19.00 -13.17 10.17
N ASP A 96 19.96 -12.47 10.72
CA ASP A 96 19.82 -11.67 11.94
C ASP A 96 18.98 -10.40 11.74
N ILE A 97 18.72 -9.96 10.50
CA ILE A 97 17.87 -8.81 10.20
C ILE A 97 16.56 -9.17 9.53
N GLN A 98 16.36 -10.39 9.04
CA GLN A 98 15.16 -10.79 8.29
C GLN A 98 13.86 -10.43 9.02
N GLU A 99 13.75 -10.81 10.29
CA GLU A 99 12.56 -10.51 11.10
C GLU A 99 12.39 -9.01 11.34
N THR A 100 13.49 -8.30 11.59
CA THR A 100 13.45 -6.84 11.79
C THR A 100 13.02 -6.10 10.53
N VAL A 101 13.55 -6.50 9.37
CA VAL A 101 13.14 -5.92 8.07
C VAL A 101 11.70 -6.29 7.75
N LYS A 102 11.29 -7.54 7.97
CA LYS A 102 9.89 -7.97 7.79
C LYS A 102 8.93 -7.10 8.61
N ASN A 103 9.21 -6.93 9.91
CA ASN A 103 8.31 -6.23 10.82
C ASN A 103 8.35 -4.71 10.61
N ASN A 104 9.53 -4.10 10.52
CA ASN A 104 9.62 -2.65 10.41
C ASN A 104 9.47 -2.17 8.96
N GLY A 105 10.05 -2.87 7.99
CA GLY A 105 9.83 -2.58 6.57
C GLY A 105 8.38 -2.79 6.17
N GLY A 106 7.76 -3.89 6.61
CA GLY A 106 6.32 -4.11 6.43
C GLY A 106 5.49 -3.01 7.09
N GLY A 107 5.88 -2.57 8.29
CA GLY A 107 5.25 -1.43 8.96
C GLY A 107 5.34 -0.14 8.14
N VAL A 108 6.51 0.15 7.56
CA VAL A 108 6.67 1.32 6.67
C VAL A 108 5.74 1.18 5.46
N TYR A 109 5.82 0.07 4.74
CA TYR A 109 5.02 -0.16 3.53
C TYR A 109 3.51 -0.04 3.77
N ASN A 110 3.01 -0.73 4.80
CA ASN A 110 1.59 -0.77 5.10
C ASN A 110 1.04 0.62 5.46
N HIS A 111 1.78 1.39 6.26
CA HIS A 111 1.36 2.73 6.67
C HIS A 111 1.43 3.74 5.52
N GLU A 112 2.48 3.71 4.69
CA GLU A 112 2.57 4.59 3.52
C GLU A 112 1.44 4.32 2.54
N PHE A 113 1.08 3.05 2.33
CA PHE A 113 -0.10 2.70 1.54
C PHE A 113 -1.39 3.24 2.19
N PHE A 114 -1.53 3.06 3.51
CA PHE A 114 -2.71 3.51 4.26
C PHE A 114 -2.88 5.03 4.20
N TRP A 115 -1.80 5.81 4.39
CA TRP A 115 -1.88 7.27 4.33
C TRP A 115 -2.39 7.79 2.98
N ASN A 116 -2.05 7.13 1.89
CA ASN A 116 -2.47 7.51 0.56
C ASN A 116 -3.89 7.04 0.23
N ILE A 117 -4.29 5.85 0.74
CA ILE A 117 -5.60 5.27 0.41
C ILE A 117 -6.75 5.86 1.24
N ILE A 118 -6.47 6.71 2.22
CA ILE A 118 -7.48 7.48 2.96
C ILE A 118 -7.36 8.97 2.63
N THR A 119 -8.50 9.69 2.66
CA THR A 119 -8.58 11.10 2.27
C THR A 119 -9.78 11.79 2.90
N PRO A 120 -9.69 13.10 3.23
CA PRO A 120 -10.87 13.88 3.62
C PRO A 120 -11.86 14.11 2.46
N ASN A 121 -11.42 13.94 1.20
CA ASN A 121 -12.20 14.18 0.00
C ASN A 121 -12.77 12.89 -0.61
N SER A 122 -13.20 11.95 0.22
CA SER A 122 -13.77 10.69 -0.24
C SER A 122 -15.06 10.89 -1.04
N THR A 123 -15.17 10.22 -2.19
CA THR A 123 -16.43 10.11 -2.95
C THR A 123 -17.42 9.12 -2.30
N ARG A 124 -17.00 8.43 -1.23
CA ARG A 124 -17.75 7.46 -0.42
C ARG A 124 -18.17 6.17 -1.13
N LYS A 125 -17.89 6.05 -2.41
CA LYS A 125 -18.15 4.85 -3.21
C LYS A 125 -17.21 4.78 -4.40
N PRO A 126 -16.93 3.56 -4.90
CA PRO A 126 -16.15 3.37 -6.11
C PRO A 126 -16.90 3.87 -7.34
N SER A 127 -16.20 4.02 -8.44
CA SER A 127 -16.75 4.38 -9.74
C SER A 127 -16.08 3.57 -10.85
N LYS A 128 -16.61 3.67 -12.07
CA LYS A 128 -16.00 3.08 -13.28
C LYS A 128 -15.66 1.60 -13.14
N ALA A 129 -14.44 1.21 -13.57
CA ALA A 129 -14.00 -0.17 -13.65
C ALA A 129 -13.92 -0.86 -12.29
N LEU A 130 -13.51 -0.16 -11.23
CA LEU A 130 -13.47 -0.73 -9.88
C LEU A 130 -14.88 -1.02 -9.35
N ALA A 131 -15.87 -0.16 -9.64
CA ALA A 131 -17.26 -0.42 -9.25
C ALA A 131 -17.81 -1.67 -9.96
N GLU A 132 -17.58 -1.80 -11.28
CA GLU A 132 -17.97 -2.96 -12.06
C GLU A 132 -17.29 -4.25 -11.57
N ALA A 133 -16.01 -4.18 -11.20
CA ALA A 133 -15.29 -5.31 -10.65
C ALA A 133 -15.81 -5.72 -9.26
N ILE A 134 -16.15 -4.76 -8.41
CA ILE A 134 -16.77 -5.04 -7.11
C ILE A 134 -18.13 -5.70 -7.30
N ASP A 135 -18.97 -5.21 -8.21
CA ASP A 135 -20.28 -5.83 -8.48
C ASP A 135 -20.12 -7.22 -9.09
N ARG A 136 -19.14 -7.43 -9.97
CA ARG A 136 -18.84 -8.74 -10.57
C ARG A 136 -18.40 -9.76 -9.53
N ASP A 137 -17.46 -9.38 -8.63
CA ASP A 137 -16.78 -10.34 -7.75
C ASP A 137 -17.48 -10.52 -6.40
N PHE A 138 -18.24 -9.52 -5.93
CA PHE A 138 -18.95 -9.52 -4.64
C PHE A 138 -20.48 -9.40 -4.79
N GLY A 139 -21.00 -9.19 -6.00
CA GLY A 139 -22.43 -9.06 -6.30
C GLY A 139 -22.99 -7.65 -6.08
N SER A 140 -22.43 -6.87 -5.16
CA SER A 140 -22.78 -5.46 -4.93
C SER A 140 -21.75 -4.78 -4.03
N PHE A 141 -21.73 -3.44 -4.06
CA PHE A 141 -20.91 -2.65 -3.14
C PHE A 141 -21.25 -2.89 -1.66
N ASP A 142 -22.52 -3.09 -1.33
CA ASP A 142 -22.92 -3.36 0.06
C ASP A 142 -22.46 -4.75 0.51
N ASN A 143 -22.59 -5.78 -0.32
CA ASN A 143 -22.04 -7.10 -0.02
C ASN A 143 -20.51 -7.06 0.14
N PHE A 144 -19.80 -6.31 -0.72
CA PHE A 144 -18.36 -6.10 -0.58
C PHE A 144 -18.00 -5.52 0.79
N LYS A 145 -18.71 -4.48 1.25
CA LYS A 145 -18.47 -3.89 2.58
C LYS A 145 -18.71 -4.90 3.71
N GLU A 146 -19.75 -5.70 3.61
CA GLU A 146 -20.04 -6.74 4.60
C GLU A 146 -18.97 -7.84 4.63
N GLU A 147 -18.51 -8.30 3.47
CA GLU A 147 -17.44 -9.29 3.39
C GLU A 147 -16.10 -8.73 3.88
N PHE A 148 -15.77 -7.48 3.54
CA PHE A 148 -14.59 -6.78 4.04
C PHE A 148 -14.64 -6.63 5.56
N LYS A 149 -15.80 -6.27 6.12
CA LYS A 149 -16.04 -6.20 7.56
C LYS A 149 -15.81 -7.55 8.23
N LYS A 150 -16.37 -8.63 7.67
CA LYS A 150 -16.15 -10.00 8.18
C LYS A 150 -14.67 -10.38 8.18
N ALA A 151 -13.96 -10.11 7.07
CA ALA A 151 -12.52 -10.39 6.96
C ALA A 151 -11.70 -9.57 7.98
N SER A 152 -12.05 -8.30 8.19
CA SER A 152 -11.41 -7.41 9.15
C SER A 152 -11.63 -7.85 10.59
N LEU A 153 -12.84 -8.27 10.96
CA LEU A 153 -13.19 -8.76 12.29
C LEU A 153 -12.59 -10.15 12.56
N ALA A 154 -12.47 -10.99 11.52
CA ALA A 154 -11.86 -12.31 11.63
C ALA A 154 -10.34 -12.25 11.88
N ARG A 155 -9.69 -11.09 11.65
CA ARG A 155 -8.28 -10.91 12.00
C ARG A 155 -8.15 -10.89 13.53
N PHE A 156 -7.74 -12.02 14.09
CA PHE A 156 -7.46 -12.14 15.52
C PHE A 156 -6.16 -11.39 15.86
N GLY A 157 -6.25 -10.43 16.77
CA GLY A 157 -5.12 -9.59 17.16
C GLY A 157 -4.83 -8.48 16.13
N SER A 158 -3.56 -8.12 16.03
CA SER A 158 -3.07 -7.04 15.18
C SER A 158 -2.91 -7.48 13.72
N GLY A 159 -3.12 -6.57 12.79
CA GLY A 159 -2.91 -6.82 11.38
C GLY A 159 -3.65 -5.87 10.47
N TRP A 160 -3.83 -6.29 9.23
CA TRP A 160 -4.41 -5.49 8.15
C TRP A 160 -5.46 -6.28 7.39
N CYS A 161 -6.43 -5.59 6.82
CA CYS A 161 -7.37 -6.15 5.86
C CYS A 161 -7.18 -5.45 4.50
N TRP A 162 -7.18 -6.24 3.43
CA TRP A 162 -6.85 -5.80 2.09
C TRP A 162 -7.93 -6.16 1.09
N LEU A 163 -8.25 -5.22 0.18
CA LEU A 163 -8.79 -5.53 -1.14
C LEU A 163 -7.61 -5.65 -2.10
N LEU A 164 -7.49 -6.78 -2.76
CA LEU A 164 -6.41 -7.12 -3.68
C LEU A 164 -6.97 -7.44 -5.06
N SER A 165 -6.18 -7.16 -6.11
CA SER A 165 -6.48 -7.55 -7.49
C SER A 165 -5.40 -8.49 -8.03
N ASP A 166 -5.79 -9.53 -8.75
CA ASP A 166 -4.86 -10.33 -9.54
C ASP A 166 -4.56 -9.68 -10.91
N GLU A 167 -3.73 -10.33 -11.71
CA GLU A 167 -3.34 -9.87 -13.05
C GLU A 167 -4.51 -9.80 -14.05
N ASN A 168 -5.61 -10.55 -13.80
CA ASN A 168 -6.82 -10.55 -14.61
C ASN A 168 -7.87 -9.55 -14.09
N GLY A 169 -7.53 -8.76 -13.10
CA GLY A 169 -8.43 -7.79 -12.47
C GLY A 169 -9.48 -8.42 -11.55
N LYS A 170 -9.32 -9.70 -11.14
CA LYS A 170 -10.21 -10.31 -10.16
C LYS A 170 -9.89 -9.82 -8.76
N LEU A 171 -10.93 -9.37 -8.07
CA LEU A 171 -10.82 -8.85 -6.71
C LEU A 171 -10.95 -9.96 -5.67
N THR A 172 -10.13 -9.88 -4.63
CA THR A 172 -10.15 -10.78 -3.47
C THR A 172 -9.92 -10.02 -2.17
N LEU A 173 -10.45 -10.55 -1.07
CA LEU A 173 -10.20 -10.03 0.27
C LEU A 173 -9.22 -10.93 1.01
N GLN A 174 -8.22 -10.32 1.64
CA GLN A 174 -7.28 -11.01 2.51
C GLN A 174 -6.96 -10.21 3.76
N SER A 175 -6.59 -10.91 4.83
CA SER A 175 -6.01 -10.27 5.99
C SER A 175 -4.60 -10.79 6.26
N THR A 176 -3.70 -9.88 6.64
CA THR A 176 -2.33 -10.19 7.03
C THR A 176 -2.13 -9.94 8.53
N ALA A 177 -1.27 -10.75 9.17
CA ALA A 177 -0.97 -10.60 10.58
C ALA A 177 0.10 -9.54 10.82
N ASN A 178 0.04 -8.84 11.93
CA ASN A 178 1.05 -7.87 12.35
C ASN A 178 1.36 -6.87 11.22
N GLN A 179 2.63 -6.81 10.78
CA GLN A 179 3.06 -5.97 9.67
C GLN A 179 3.38 -6.77 8.40
N ASP A 180 2.89 -8.00 8.28
CA ASP A 180 3.00 -8.76 7.04
C ASP A 180 2.30 -8.02 5.89
N THR A 181 2.93 -8.03 4.72
CA THR A 181 2.44 -7.33 3.52
C THR A 181 1.83 -8.30 2.52
N PRO A 182 0.98 -7.84 1.59
CA PRO A 182 0.47 -8.69 0.51
C PRO A 182 1.47 -8.89 -0.64
N LEU A 183 2.63 -8.20 -0.62
CA LEU A 183 3.63 -8.26 -1.71
C LEU A 183 4.02 -9.68 -2.15
N PRO A 184 4.30 -10.64 -1.22
CA PRO A 184 4.69 -12.00 -1.62
C PRO A 184 3.58 -12.79 -2.33
N LEU A 185 2.34 -12.32 -2.30
CA LEU A 185 1.21 -12.99 -2.95
C LEU A 185 1.14 -12.73 -4.46
N ASN A 186 1.96 -11.80 -4.96
CA ASN A 186 1.90 -11.32 -6.35
C ASN A 186 0.51 -10.77 -6.71
N LEU A 187 -0.16 -10.17 -5.73
CA LEU A 187 -1.44 -9.50 -5.88
C LEU A 187 -1.25 -8.00 -5.65
N LYS A 188 -2.00 -7.20 -6.39
CA LYS A 188 -1.95 -5.74 -6.34
C LYS A 188 -2.87 -5.22 -5.23
N PRO A 189 -2.36 -4.49 -4.22
CA PRO A 189 -3.19 -3.87 -3.22
C PRO A 189 -3.99 -2.70 -3.80
N ILE A 190 -5.29 -2.69 -3.51
CA ILE A 190 -6.25 -1.66 -3.95
C ILE A 190 -6.74 -0.84 -2.75
N ILE A 191 -7.08 -1.49 -1.64
CA ILE A 191 -7.49 -0.85 -0.38
C ILE A 191 -6.81 -1.59 0.76
N ALA A 192 -6.38 -0.84 1.78
CA ALA A 192 -5.88 -1.35 3.04
C ALA A 192 -6.62 -0.73 4.22
N LEU A 193 -6.93 -1.52 5.23
CA LEU A 193 -7.42 -1.06 6.52
C LEU A 193 -6.53 -1.60 7.62
N ASP A 194 -5.99 -0.70 8.43
CA ASP A 194 -5.28 -1.04 9.65
C ASP A 194 -6.28 -1.48 10.72
N VAL A 195 -6.15 -2.71 11.22
CA VAL A 195 -6.96 -3.24 12.31
C VAL A 195 -6.17 -3.48 13.60
N TRP A 196 -4.96 -2.94 13.69
CA TRP A 196 -4.27 -2.77 14.96
C TRP A 196 -5.08 -1.86 15.89
N GLU A 197 -5.09 -2.12 17.18
CA GLU A 197 -5.85 -1.31 18.14
C GLU A 197 -5.40 0.16 18.16
N HIS A 198 -4.12 0.44 17.91
CA HIS A 198 -3.60 1.81 17.84
C HIS A 198 -4.25 2.66 16.73
N ALA A 199 -4.82 2.04 15.70
CA ALA A 199 -5.48 2.74 14.60
C ALA A 199 -6.87 3.26 14.94
N TYR A 200 -7.50 2.74 16.04
CA TYR A 200 -8.90 3.07 16.33
C TYR A 200 -9.27 3.16 17.81
N TYR A 201 -8.43 2.66 18.73
CA TYR A 201 -8.84 2.45 20.13
C TYR A 201 -9.15 3.76 20.88
N LEU A 202 -8.46 4.87 20.60
CA LEU A 202 -8.71 6.15 21.25
C LEU A 202 -10.14 6.63 21.01
N LYS A 203 -10.67 6.43 19.80
CA LYS A 203 -12.02 6.86 19.42
C LYS A 203 -13.08 5.79 19.62
N TYR A 204 -12.79 4.57 19.21
CA TYR A 204 -13.78 3.49 19.13
C TYR A 204 -13.67 2.46 20.25
N GLN A 205 -12.61 2.48 21.06
CA GLN A 205 -12.28 1.51 22.08
C GLN A 205 -12.36 0.07 21.51
N ASN A 206 -13.15 -0.80 22.14
CA ASN A 206 -13.32 -2.18 21.71
C ASN A 206 -14.25 -2.37 20.50
N LYS A 207 -14.78 -1.28 19.95
CA LYS A 207 -15.76 -1.31 18.85
C LYS A 207 -15.08 -1.26 17.49
N ARG A 208 -14.29 -2.30 17.17
CA ARG A 208 -13.63 -2.40 15.85
C ARG A 208 -14.64 -2.38 14.70
N ASP A 209 -15.82 -2.93 14.90
CA ASP A 209 -16.91 -2.95 13.92
C ASP A 209 -17.40 -1.55 13.56
N GLU A 210 -17.56 -0.63 14.52
CA GLU A 210 -17.91 0.76 14.26
C GLU A 210 -16.79 1.51 13.49
N TYR A 211 -15.51 1.24 13.80
CA TYR A 211 -14.38 1.79 13.06
C TYR A 211 -14.39 1.35 11.60
N ILE A 212 -14.62 0.05 11.35
CA ILE A 212 -14.69 -0.50 10.00
C ILE A 212 -15.86 0.14 9.21
N ASP A 213 -17.02 0.29 9.83
CA ASP A 213 -18.19 0.92 9.20
C ASP A 213 -17.93 2.38 8.83
N ASN A 214 -17.16 3.11 9.65
CA ASN A 214 -16.80 4.50 9.40
C ASN A 214 -15.66 4.67 8.39
N PHE A 215 -14.83 3.66 8.17
CA PHE A 215 -13.70 3.70 7.23
C PHE A 215 -14.12 4.10 5.81
N TRP A 216 -15.27 3.65 5.35
CA TRP A 216 -15.77 3.94 4.00
C TRP A 216 -15.97 5.42 3.70
N ASN A 217 -16.08 6.25 4.75
CA ASN A 217 -16.20 7.70 4.60
C ASN A 217 -14.88 8.39 4.29
N VAL A 218 -13.76 7.71 4.46
CA VAL A 218 -12.41 8.28 4.26
C VAL A 218 -11.61 7.58 3.16
N VAL A 219 -12.11 6.52 2.54
CA VAL A 219 -11.42 5.82 1.44
C VAL A 219 -11.22 6.75 0.25
N ASN A 220 -10.01 6.81 -0.27
CA ASN A 220 -9.66 7.51 -1.50
C ASN A 220 -10.02 6.65 -2.71
N TRP A 221 -11.30 6.66 -3.08
CA TRP A 221 -11.82 5.85 -4.18
C TRP A 221 -11.21 6.21 -5.54
N ASN A 222 -10.76 7.46 -5.73
CA ASN A 222 -10.07 7.85 -6.95
C ASN A 222 -8.71 7.14 -7.05
N LEU A 223 -7.94 7.13 -5.97
CA LEU A 223 -6.68 6.37 -5.95
C LEU A 223 -6.93 4.86 -6.08
N ALA A 224 -7.95 4.32 -5.42
CA ALA A 224 -8.33 2.92 -5.54
C ALA A 224 -8.65 2.53 -7.00
N GLU A 225 -9.39 3.38 -7.73
CA GLU A 225 -9.65 3.23 -9.16
C GLU A 225 -8.35 3.25 -9.98
N ASP A 226 -7.46 4.23 -9.71
CA ASP A 226 -6.18 4.35 -10.42
C ASP A 226 -5.27 3.14 -10.17
N LEU A 227 -5.25 2.62 -8.94
CA LEU A 227 -4.52 1.40 -8.59
C LEU A 227 -5.10 0.17 -9.30
N TYR A 228 -6.41 0.07 -9.39
CA TYR A 228 -7.06 -1.05 -10.07
C TYR A 228 -6.73 -1.08 -11.57
N ASN A 229 -6.68 0.08 -12.23
CA ASN A 229 -6.46 0.21 -13.67
C ASN A 229 -4.97 0.09 -14.10
N LYS A 230 -4.01 0.08 -13.19
CA LYS A 230 -2.58 -0.13 -13.47
C LYS A 230 -2.26 -1.61 -13.67
#